data_392d3efe22c95ec13aa4a27ba0d95128
#
_entry.id   392d3efe22c95ec13aa4a27ba0d95128
#
_cell.length_a   1.000
_cell.length_b   1.000
_cell.length_c   1.000
_cell.angle_alpha   90.00
_cell.angle_beta   90.00
_cell.angle_gamma   90.00
#
_symmetry.space_group_name_H-M   'P 1'
#
loop_
_entity.id
_entity.type
_entity.pdbx_description
1 polymer ?
#
loop_
_entity_poly.entity_id
_entity_poly.type
_entity_poly.pdbx_seq_one_letter_code
_entity_poly.pdbx_strand_id
1 'polypeptide(L)' 'GPKTYYDLHGRRMDTPKGLCIEKQADGTSRKVYIDY' A
#
# COMPACT_ATOMS: atom_id res chain seq x y z
N GLY A 1 -1.63 13.64 0.53
CA GLY A 1 -0.32 13.48 1.11
C GLY A 1 0.36 12.21 0.66
N PRO A 2 1.59 11.99 1.07
CA PRO A 2 2.31 10.80 0.64
C PRO A 2 1.67 9.52 1.13
N LYS A 3 1.74 8.51 0.31
CA LYS A 3 1.19 7.19 0.62
C LYS A 3 2.31 6.18 0.60
N THR A 4 2.19 5.16 1.45
CA THR A 4 3.15 4.08 1.50
C THR A 4 2.40 2.77 1.26
N TYR A 5 3.02 1.87 0.54
CA TYR A 5 2.39 0.61 0.17
C TYR A 5 3.15 -0.55 0.79
N TYR A 6 2.40 -1.56 1.24
CA TYR A 6 2.96 -2.75 1.88
C TYR A 6 2.32 -3.98 1.25
N ASP A 7 3.07 -5.08 1.20
CA ASP A 7 2.48 -6.33 0.76
C ASP A 7 1.64 -6.93 1.90
N LEU A 8 1.00 -8.05 1.62
CA LEU A 8 0.12 -8.67 2.62
C LEU A 8 0.91 -9.30 3.78
N HIS A 9 2.22 -9.34 3.67
CA HIS A 9 3.10 -9.82 4.74
C HIS A 9 3.69 -8.68 5.55
N GLY A 10 3.29 -7.44 5.25
CA GLY A 10 3.74 -6.27 5.98
C GLY A 10 5.04 -5.66 5.49
N ARG A 11 5.59 -6.15 4.38
CA ARG A 11 6.82 -5.61 3.84
C ARG A 11 6.52 -4.44 2.92
N ARG A 12 7.36 -3.40 2.99
CA ARG A 12 7.19 -2.21 2.18
C ARG A 12 7.43 -2.52 0.70
N MET A 13 6.58 -1.95 -0.15
CA MET A 13 6.67 -2.12 -1.59
C MET A 13 7.07 -0.80 -2.23
N ASP A 14 8.21 -0.80 -2.95
CA ASP A 14 8.65 0.38 -3.70
C ASP A 14 7.80 0.59 -4.95
N THR A 15 7.40 -0.49 -5.59
CA THR A 15 6.58 -0.47 -6.79
C THR A 15 5.32 -1.27 -6.54
N PRO A 16 4.27 -0.64 -6.00
CA PRO A 16 3.06 -1.38 -5.65
C PRO A 16 2.37 -1.93 -6.90
N LYS A 17 1.96 -3.20 -6.81
CA LYS A 17 1.25 -3.87 -7.88
C LYS A 17 0.47 -5.02 -7.28
N GLY A 18 -0.72 -5.26 -7.80
CA GLY A 18 -1.58 -6.30 -7.30
C GLY A 18 -2.20 -5.92 -5.97
N LEU A 19 -2.55 -6.91 -5.17
CA LEU A 19 -3.20 -6.67 -3.89
C LEU A 19 -2.18 -6.22 -2.86
N CYS A 20 -2.42 -5.06 -2.26
CA CYS A 20 -1.49 -4.51 -1.28
C CYS A 20 -2.23 -3.64 -0.28
N ILE A 21 -1.51 -3.18 0.73
CA ILE A 21 -2.05 -2.29 1.75
C ILE A 21 -1.52 -0.89 1.49
N GLU A 22 -2.43 0.05 1.34
CA GLU A 22 -2.10 1.47 1.15
C GLU A 22 -2.22 2.18 2.49
N LYS A 23 -1.13 2.75 2.97
CA LYS A 23 -1.11 3.50 4.22
C LYS A 23 -1.02 4.98 3.92
N GLN A 24 -1.91 5.76 4.50
CA GLN A 24 -1.98 7.20 4.30
C GLN A 24 -1.19 7.93 5.37
N ALA A 25 -0.89 9.20 5.09
CA ALA A 25 -0.10 10.02 6.00
C ALA A 25 -0.76 10.20 7.36
N ASP A 26 -2.09 10.13 7.42
CA ASP A 26 -2.82 10.29 8.69
C ASP A 26 -2.84 9.02 9.53
N GLY A 27 -2.17 7.96 9.09
CA GLY A 27 -2.10 6.71 9.83
C GLY A 27 -3.16 5.68 9.47
N THR A 28 -4.14 6.05 8.65
CA THR A 28 -5.14 5.08 8.20
C THR A 28 -4.58 4.21 7.08
N SER A 29 -5.12 3.01 6.94
CA SER A 29 -4.69 2.09 5.89
C SER A 29 -5.90 1.36 5.33
N ARG A 30 -5.74 0.87 4.11
CA ARG A 30 -6.79 0.09 3.46
C ARG A 30 -6.17 -0.87 2.46
N LYS A 31 -6.92 -1.91 2.14
CA LYS A 31 -6.52 -2.87 1.13
C LYS A 31 -6.91 -2.34 -0.24
N VAL A 32 -5.98 -2.35 -1.18
CA VAL A 32 -6.21 -1.84 -2.53
C VAL A 32 -5.66 -2.83 -3.55
N TYR A 33 -6.15 -2.75 -4.76
CA TYR A 33 -5.63 -3.53 -5.87
C TYR A 33 -5.08 -2.56 -6.90
N ILE A 34 -3.78 -2.66 -7.16
CA ILE A 34 -3.10 -1.80 -8.12
C ILE A 34 -2.93 -2.57 -9.42
N ASP A 35 -3.52 -2.06 -10.48
CA ASP A 35 -3.49 -2.71 -11.78
C ASP A 35 -3.02 -1.68 -12.81
N TYR A 36 -1.80 -1.84 -13.25
CA TYR A 36 -1.23 -0.97 -14.29
C TYR A 36 -1.37 -1.58 -15.66
#